data_45040c32fb1c1a35a8388b191ddc7a4b
#
_entry.id   45040c32fb1c1a35a8388b191ddc7a4b
#
_cell.length_a   1.000
_cell.length_b   1.000
_cell.length_c   1.000
_cell.angle_alpha   90.00
_cell.angle_beta   90.00
_cell.angle_gamma   90.00
#
_symmetry.space_group_name_H-M   'P 1'
#
loop_
_entity.id
_entity.type
_entity.pdbx_description
1 polymer ?
#
loop_
_entity_poly.entity_id
_entity_poly.type
_entity_poly.pdbx_seq_one_letter_code
_entity_poly.pdbx_strand_id
1 'polypeptide(L)'
;LDVSVQAQVVNLLGELTEELGLTLLFIAHDLSMVRYISDRMAVMYLGGLVEIGTSSEVFFDPKHPYTQTLIASNPEADPNHERNRQSTTIQGEIPSPVNVPAGCRFANRCPQAMAHCSITTPVLKPVPTTSEDLQSQRLVACHLYD
;
A
#
# COMPACT_ATOMS: atom_id res chain seq x y z
N LEU A 1 10.78 -14.87 11.87
CA LEU A 1 10.43 -16.16 11.24
C LEU A 1 11.22 -16.30 9.96
N ASP A 2 11.78 -17.48 9.74
CA ASP A 2 12.47 -17.82 8.50
C ASP A 2 11.51 -17.73 7.30
N VAL A 3 11.97 -17.27 6.14
CA VAL A 3 11.17 -17.07 4.92
C VAL A 3 10.41 -18.35 4.53
N SER A 4 11.02 -19.52 4.75
CA SER A 4 10.40 -20.83 4.49
C SER A 4 9.20 -21.11 5.41
N VAL A 5 9.27 -20.72 6.68
CA VAL A 5 8.19 -20.89 7.66
C VAL A 5 7.04 -19.92 7.37
N GLN A 6 7.35 -18.70 6.97
CA GLN A 6 6.32 -17.72 6.56
C GLN A 6 5.51 -18.23 5.37
N ALA A 7 6.18 -18.76 4.35
CA ALA A 7 5.51 -19.32 3.17
C ALA A 7 4.57 -20.49 3.54
N GLN A 8 5.01 -21.38 4.44
CA GLN A 8 4.18 -22.50 4.92
C GLN A 8 2.93 -22.02 5.66
N VAL A 9 3.07 -21.02 6.53
CA VAL A 9 1.93 -20.45 7.28
C VAL A 9 0.94 -19.78 6.32
N VAL A 10 1.42 -19.04 5.32
CA VAL A 10 0.57 -18.37 4.33
C VAL A 10 -0.21 -19.40 3.50
N ASN A 11 0.45 -20.46 3.05
CA ASN A 11 -0.21 -21.54 2.30
C ASN A 11 -1.29 -22.24 3.15
N LEU A 12 -0.98 -22.57 4.40
CA LEU A 12 -1.94 -23.16 5.33
C LEU A 12 -3.15 -22.25 5.56
N LEU A 13 -2.94 -20.94 5.74
CA LEU A 13 -4.03 -19.98 5.88
C LEU A 13 -4.90 -19.92 4.62
N GLY A 14 -4.29 -19.97 3.42
CA GLY A 14 -5.01 -20.05 2.16
C GLY A 14 -5.90 -21.29 2.07
N GLU A 15 -5.35 -22.47 2.35
CA GLU A 15 -6.09 -23.74 2.36
C GLU A 15 -7.27 -23.71 3.35
N LEU A 16 -7.05 -23.24 4.57
CA LEU A 16 -8.10 -23.11 5.59
C LEU A 16 -9.20 -22.12 5.18
N THR A 17 -8.82 -21.03 4.51
CA THR A 17 -9.77 -20.03 4.03
C THR A 17 -10.70 -20.62 2.97
N GLU A 18 -10.14 -21.41 2.04
CA GLU A 18 -10.92 -22.10 1.01
C GLU A 18 -11.79 -23.21 1.58
N GLU A 19 -11.23 -24.10 2.41
CA GLU A 19 -11.95 -25.25 2.98
C GLU A 19 -13.12 -24.83 3.88
N LEU A 20 -12.93 -23.78 4.68
CA LEU A 20 -13.90 -23.35 5.70
C LEU A 20 -14.76 -22.15 5.23
N GLY A 21 -14.54 -21.62 4.03
CA GLY A 21 -15.26 -20.45 3.52
C GLY A 21 -15.04 -19.19 4.38
N LEU A 22 -13.82 -18.99 4.89
CA LEU A 22 -13.52 -17.90 5.81
C LEU A 22 -13.21 -16.59 5.06
N THR A 23 -13.52 -15.47 5.69
CA THR A 23 -12.98 -14.16 5.31
C THR A 23 -11.82 -13.83 6.22
N LEU A 24 -10.66 -13.54 5.63
CA LEU A 24 -9.43 -13.28 6.36
C LEU A 24 -9.06 -11.80 6.30
N LEU A 25 -8.81 -11.18 7.45
CA LEU A 25 -8.13 -9.89 7.54
C LEU A 25 -6.67 -10.11 7.94
N PHE A 26 -5.76 -9.87 7.01
CA PHE A 26 -4.33 -10.08 7.19
C PHE A 26 -3.59 -8.75 7.31
N ILE A 27 -2.83 -8.55 8.40
CA ILE A 27 -2.03 -7.35 8.64
C ILE A 27 -0.56 -7.72 8.65
N ALA A 28 0.20 -7.19 7.71
CA ALA A 28 1.64 -7.42 7.59
C ALA A 28 2.36 -6.19 7.06
N HIS A 29 3.67 -6.19 7.18
CA HIS A 29 4.55 -5.16 6.61
C HIS A 29 5.19 -5.59 5.28
N ASP A 30 5.09 -6.85 4.91
CA ASP A 30 5.57 -7.40 3.64
C ASP A 30 4.46 -7.37 2.59
N LEU A 31 4.58 -6.46 1.64
CA LEU A 31 3.59 -6.27 0.57
C LEU A 31 3.51 -7.44 -0.39
N SER A 32 4.61 -8.14 -0.64
CA SER A 32 4.64 -9.31 -1.53
C SER A 32 3.81 -10.45 -0.94
N MET A 33 3.93 -10.65 0.36
CA MET A 33 3.13 -11.64 1.08
C MET A 33 1.65 -11.27 1.10
N VAL A 34 1.33 -9.99 1.40
CA VAL A 34 -0.07 -9.50 1.37
C VAL A 34 -0.67 -9.68 -0.02
N ARG A 35 0.08 -9.36 -1.08
CA ARG A 35 -0.38 -9.56 -2.46
C ARG A 35 -0.69 -11.02 -2.77
N TYR A 36 0.10 -11.95 -2.25
CA TYR A 36 -0.05 -13.38 -2.52
C TYR A 36 -1.33 -13.96 -1.88
N ILE A 37 -1.67 -13.52 -0.65
CA ILE A 37 -2.77 -14.12 0.13
C ILE A 37 -4.10 -13.36 0.02
N SER A 38 -4.08 -12.11 -0.45
CA SER A 38 -5.25 -11.22 -0.36
C SER A 38 -5.79 -10.84 -1.73
N ASP A 39 -7.12 -10.85 -1.89
CA ASP A 39 -7.82 -10.33 -3.08
C ASP A 39 -7.74 -8.80 -3.13
N ARG A 40 -7.86 -8.17 -1.96
CA ARG A 40 -7.83 -6.71 -1.80
C ARG A 40 -6.75 -6.29 -0.82
N MET A 41 -6.19 -5.11 -1.06
CA MET A 41 -5.16 -4.52 -0.23
C MET A 41 -5.56 -3.11 0.19
N ALA A 42 -5.29 -2.79 1.45
CA ALA A 42 -5.40 -1.44 1.99
C ALA A 42 -4.04 -1.00 2.54
N VAL A 43 -3.55 0.15 2.11
CA VAL A 43 -2.30 0.73 2.60
C VAL A 43 -2.60 1.80 3.64
N MET A 44 -1.89 1.72 4.76
CA MET A 44 -2.03 2.66 5.88
C MET A 44 -0.74 3.43 6.12
N TYR A 45 -0.87 4.71 6.47
CA TYR A 45 0.23 5.55 6.92
C TYR A 45 -0.19 6.38 8.13
N LEU A 46 0.58 6.29 9.23
CA LEU A 46 0.30 6.98 10.51
C LEU A 46 -1.17 6.84 10.97
N GLY A 47 -1.71 5.61 10.90
CA GLY A 47 -3.07 5.30 11.33
C GLY A 47 -4.18 5.77 10.38
N GLY A 48 -3.85 6.25 9.18
CA GLY A 48 -4.83 6.62 8.13
C GLY A 48 -4.72 5.74 6.91
N LEU A 49 -5.86 5.39 6.32
CA LEU A 49 -5.90 4.72 5.04
C LEU A 49 -5.52 5.70 3.92
N VAL A 50 -4.57 5.32 3.08
CA VAL A 50 -4.09 6.16 1.97
C VAL A 50 -4.49 5.61 0.60
N GLU A 51 -4.59 4.29 0.47
CA GLU A 51 -5.00 3.64 -0.78
C GLU A 51 -5.69 2.31 -0.49
N ILE A 52 -6.74 1.97 -1.26
CA ILE A 52 -7.46 0.70 -1.20
C ILE A 52 -7.76 0.28 -2.64
N GLY A 53 -7.59 -1.00 -2.95
CA GLY A 53 -7.91 -1.56 -4.27
C GLY A 53 -7.75 -3.06 -4.29
N THR A 54 -7.79 -3.66 -5.48
CA THR A 54 -7.36 -5.05 -5.64
C THR A 54 -5.86 -5.15 -5.35
N SER A 55 -5.41 -6.28 -4.83
CA SER A 55 -4.00 -6.47 -4.49
C SER A 55 -3.08 -6.25 -5.70
N SER A 56 -3.52 -6.66 -6.88
CA SER A 56 -2.78 -6.45 -8.14
C SER A 56 -2.69 -4.97 -8.51
N GLU A 57 -3.78 -4.19 -8.44
CA GLU A 57 -3.76 -2.77 -8.79
C GLU A 57 -2.87 -1.97 -7.84
N VAL A 58 -3.02 -2.19 -6.53
CA VAL A 58 -2.23 -1.46 -5.52
C VAL A 58 -0.74 -1.80 -5.66
N PHE A 59 -0.40 -3.04 -6.03
CA PHE A 59 0.99 -3.48 -6.14
C PHE A 59 1.65 -3.05 -7.46
N PHE A 60 0.98 -3.21 -8.60
CA PHE A 60 1.59 -2.96 -9.92
C PHE A 60 1.38 -1.54 -10.46
N ASP A 61 0.34 -0.85 -10.01
CA ASP A 61 0.00 0.51 -10.45
C ASP A 61 -0.39 1.40 -9.25
N PRO A 62 0.48 1.52 -8.21
CA PRO A 62 0.18 2.30 -7.01
C PRO A 62 -0.11 3.77 -7.36
N LYS A 63 -1.16 4.34 -6.79
CA LYS A 63 -1.57 5.73 -7.05
C LYS A 63 -1.08 6.69 -5.98
N HIS A 64 -1.17 6.31 -4.70
CA HIS A 64 -0.70 7.19 -3.64
C HIS A 64 0.83 7.25 -3.60
N PRO A 65 1.47 8.44 -3.51
CA PRO A 65 2.94 8.57 -3.49
C PRO A 65 3.63 7.75 -2.39
N TYR A 66 3.00 7.58 -1.23
CA TYR A 66 3.53 6.69 -0.19
C TYR A 66 3.54 5.22 -0.64
N THR A 67 2.44 4.75 -1.25
CA THR A 67 2.35 3.37 -1.77
C THR A 67 3.41 3.12 -2.84
N GLN A 68 3.62 4.08 -3.74
CA GLN A 68 4.68 4.03 -4.76
C GLN A 68 6.06 3.85 -4.13
N THR A 69 6.36 4.66 -3.11
CA THR A 69 7.65 4.57 -2.40
C THR A 69 7.79 3.27 -1.63
N LEU A 70 6.72 2.81 -0.99
CA LEU A 70 6.71 1.57 -0.20
C LEU A 70 6.98 0.35 -1.11
N ILE A 71 6.34 0.28 -2.27
CA ILE A 71 6.57 -0.79 -3.26
C ILE A 71 7.96 -0.65 -3.88
N ALA A 72 8.39 0.56 -4.23
CA ALA A 72 9.73 0.79 -4.73
C ALA A 72 10.82 0.39 -3.73
N SER A 73 10.57 0.40 -2.45
CA SER A 73 11.50 -0.02 -1.40
C SER A 73 11.46 -1.52 -1.11
N ASN A 74 10.48 -2.25 -1.68
CA ASN A 74 10.37 -3.69 -1.47
C ASN A 74 11.41 -4.42 -2.32
N PRO A 75 12.28 -5.28 -1.76
CA PRO A 75 13.26 -6.05 -2.53
C PRO A 75 12.52 -7.02 -3.45
N GLU A 76 12.62 -6.80 -4.75
CA GLU A 76 12.19 -7.82 -5.72
C GLU A 76 13.25 -8.91 -5.83
N ALA A 77 12.80 -10.16 -5.94
CA ALA A 77 13.70 -11.30 -6.11
C ALA A 77 14.37 -11.36 -7.52
N ASP A 78 14.08 -10.40 -8.42
CA ASP A 78 14.71 -10.31 -9.74
C ASP A 78 15.92 -9.36 -9.73
N PRO A 79 17.16 -9.90 -9.86
CA PRO A 79 18.39 -9.12 -9.84
C PRO A 79 18.53 -8.12 -11.00
N ASN A 80 17.80 -8.33 -12.11
CA ASN A 80 17.88 -7.45 -13.27
C ASN A 80 17.02 -6.19 -13.10
N HIS A 81 15.92 -6.29 -12.39
CA HIS A 81 15.09 -5.14 -12.01
C HIS A 81 15.77 -4.26 -10.94
N GLU A 82 16.50 -4.87 -10.00
CA GLU A 82 17.16 -4.15 -8.92
C GLU A 82 18.33 -3.26 -9.40
N ARG A 83 19.03 -3.63 -10.46
CA ARG A 83 20.13 -2.83 -11.03
C ARG A 83 19.70 -1.53 -11.69
N ASN A 84 18.47 -1.44 -12.13
CA ASN A 84 17.89 -0.24 -12.77
C ASN A 84 17.06 0.62 -11.82
N ARG A 85 16.94 0.21 -10.56
CA ARG A 85 16.19 0.92 -9.54
C ARG A 85 16.95 2.18 -9.12
N GLN A 86 16.44 3.33 -9.49
CA GLN A 86 16.79 4.56 -8.78
C GLN A 86 16.19 4.43 -7.38
N SER A 87 17.06 4.29 -6.36
CA SER A 87 16.63 4.23 -4.97
C SER A 87 15.91 5.52 -4.62
N THR A 88 14.58 5.47 -4.63
CA THR A 88 13.75 6.59 -4.18
C THR A 88 13.83 6.61 -2.66
N THR A 89 14.91 7.19 -2.14
CA THR A 89 15.07 7.36 -0.69
C THR A 89 13.98 8.32 -0.21
N ILE A 90 13.10 7.85 0.65
CA ILE A 90 12.11 8.71 1.30
C ILE A 90 12.88 9.71 2.16
N GLN A 91 12.92 10.98 1.75
CA GLN A 91 13.54 12.04 2.52
C GLN A 91 12.63 12.50 3.67
N GLY A 92 13.23 12.96 4.75
CA GLY A 92 12.55 13.50 5.91
C GLY A 92 12.34 12.50 7.06
N GLU A 93 12.19 13.03 8.25
CA GLU A 93 11.91 12.24 9.46
C GLU A 93 10.50 11.67 9.44
N ILE A 94 10.35 10.49 10.03
CA ILE A 94 9.03 9.88 10.25
C ILE A 94 8.32 10.73 11.31
N PRO A 95 7.17 11.37 11.00
CA PRO A 95 6.43 12.14 11.99
C PRO A 95 6.01 11.24 13.15
N SER A 96 5.97 11.82 14.34
CA SER A 96 5.49 11.11 15.52
C SER A 96 4.02 10.69 15.31
N PRO A 97 3.66 9.44 15.60
CA PRO A 97 2.27 9.00 15.53
C PRO A 97 1.36 9.70 16.56
N VAL A 98 1.96 10.37 17.56
CA VAL A 98 1.26 11.14 18.59
C VAL A 98 0.88 12.54 18.07
N ASN A 99 1.74 13.14 17.23
CA ASN A 99 1.53 14.47 16.65
C ASN A 99 1.29 14.35 15.14
N VAL A 100 0.11 13.90 14.77
CA VAL A 100 -0.28 13.73 13.36
C VAL A 100 -0.43 15.10 12.70
N PRO A 101 0.16 15.34 11.51
CA PRO A 101 -0.02 16.59 10.77
C PRO A 101 -1.49 16.94 10.51
N ALA A 102 -1.82 18.22 10.49
CA ALA A 102 -3.20 18.69 10.27
C ALA A 102 -3.74 18.36 8.85
N GLY A 103 -2.85 18.28 7.86
CA GLY A 103 -3.20 17.96 6.47
C GLY A 103 -2.95 16.50 6.10
N CYS A 104 -2.47 16.31 4.88
CA CYS A 104 -2.04 14.97 4.43
C CYS A 104 -0.90 14.46 5.32
N ARG A 105 -1.08 13.29 5.90
CA ARG A 105 -0.11 12.68 6.84
C ARG A 105 1.26 12.44 6.21
N PHE A 106 1.31 12.27 4.89
CA PHE A 106 2.54 12.05 4.12
C PHE A 106 3.14 13.33 3.53
N ALA A 107 2.50 14.49 3.67
CA ALA A 107 2.89 15.75 3.00
C ALA A 107 4.38 16.10 3.18
N ASN A 108 4.93 15.98 4.39
CA ASN A 108 6.33 16.34 4.69
C ASN A 108 7.37 15.42 4.02
N ARG A 109 6.95 14.28 3.50
CA ARG A 109 7.82 13.27 2.86
C ARG A 109 7.43 12.98 1.41
N CYS A 110 6.37 13.64 0.94
CA CYS A 110 5.84 13.42 -0.39
C CYS A 110 6.64 14.22 -1.43
N PRO A 111 7.22 13.58 -2.45
CA PRO A 111 7.95 14.30 -3.51
C PRO A 111 7.02 15.14 -4.39
N GLN A 112 5.70 14.93 -4.31
CA GLN A 112 4.68 15.63 -5.08
C GLN A 112 3.77 16.50 -4.18
N ALA A 113 4.28 16.91 -3.00
CA ALA A 113 3.50 17.70 -2.06
C ALA A 113 3.15 19.09 -2.65
N MET A 114 1.88 19.46 -2.52
CA MET A 114 1.36 20.78 -2.88
C MET A 114 1.08 21.61 -1.62
N ALA A 115 0.97 22.91 -1.75
CA ALA A 115 0.79 23.82 -0.61
C ALA A 115 -0.42 23.43 0.29
N HIS A 116 -1.53 23.03 -0.31
CA HIS A 116 -2.74 22.64 0.43
C HIS A 116 -2.64 21.27 1.11
N CYS A 117 -1.67 20.42 0.70
CA CYS A 117 -1.45 19.12 1.37
C CYS A 117 -1.08 19.27 2.85
N SER A 118 -0.46 20.39 3.26
CA SER A 118 -0.12 20.64 4.65
C SER A 118 -1.32 21.14 5.47
N ILE A 119 -2.39 21.57 4.83
CA ILE A 119 -3.53 22.26 5.46
C ILE A 119 -4.75 21.34 5.50
N THR A 120 -5.03 20.65 4.43
CA THR A 120 -6.26 19.86 4.26
C THR A 120 -5.95 18.37 4.25
N THR A 121 -6.68 17.60 5.06
CA THR A 121 -6.58 16.14 5.05
C THR A 121 -7.33 15.58 3.84
N PRO A 122 -6.66 14.83 2.93
CA PRO A 122 -7.35 14.20 1.82
C PRO A 122 -8.28 13.09 2.32
N VAL A 123 -9.41 12.94 1.65
CA VAL A 123 -10.37 11.85 1.89
C VAL A 123 -10.22 10.79 0.81
N LEU A 124 -10.60 9.56 1.14
CA LEU A 124 -10.64 8.47 0.16
C LEU A 124 -11.66 8.78 -0.93
N LYS A 125 -11.20 8.88 -2.18
CA LYS A 125 -12.02 9.13 -3.37
C LYS A 125 -11.84 8.03 -4.39
N PRO A 126 -12.88 7.68 -5.16
CA PRO A 126 -12.74 6.75 -6.27
C PRO A 126 -11.75 7.26 -7.32
N VAL A 127 -10.90 6.39 -7.80
CA VAL A 127 -9.99 6.64 -8.93
C VAL A 127 -10.21 5.57 -10.00
N PRO A 128 -9.80 5.82 -11.26
CA PRO A 128 -9.93 4.83 -12.32
C PRO A 128 -9.32 3.49 -11.91
N THR A 129 -10.04 2.42 -12.17
CA THR A 129 -9.64 1.03 -11.94
C THR A 129 -9.42 0.33 -13.28
N THR A 130 -8.46 -0.60 -13.33
CA THR A 130 -8.26 -1.50 -14.46
C THR A 130 -9.01 -2.83 -14.27
N SER A 131 -9.59 -3.04 -13.09
CA SER A 131 -10.38 -4.23 -12.79
C SER A 131 -11.72 -4.17 -13.51
N GLU A 132 -12.10 -5.26 -14.15
CA GLU A 132 -13.42 -5.45 -14.78
C GLU A 132 -14.52 -5.68 -13.74
N ASP A 133 -14.16 -5.97 -12.50
CA ASP A 133 -15.11 -6.15 -11.41
C ASP A 133 -15.62 -4.81 -10.91
N LEU A 134 -16.89 -4.51 -11.24
CA LEU A 134 -17.61 -3.29 -10.83
C LEU A 134 -17.72 -3.13 -9.30
N GLN A 135 -17.49 -4.18 -8.51
CA GLN A 135 -17.49 -4.13 -7.05
C GLN A 135 -16.11 -3.80 -6.48
N SER A 136 -15.04 -3.85 -7.27
CA SER A 136 -13.70 -3.51 -6.83
C SER A 136 -13.45 -2.00 -6.92
N GLN A 137 -14.10 -1.21 -6.07
CA GLN A 137 -13.80 0.22 -5.97
C GLN A 137 -12.35 0.43 -5.55
N ARG A 138 -11.59 1.14 -6.39
CA ARG A 138 -10.28 1.65 -6.03
C ARG A 138 -10.42 3.04 -5.43
N LEU A 139 -9.88 3.24 -4.22
CA LEU A 139 -9.96 4.49 -3.47
C LEU A 139 -8.58 4.99 -3.11
N VAL A 140 -8.35 6.30 -3.24
CA VAL A 140 -7.09 6.96 -2.88
C VAL A 140 -7.35 8.23 -2.10
N ALA A 141 -6.63 8.43 -1.00
CA ALA A 141 -6.67 9.66 -0.20
C ALA A 141 -5.48 10.56 -0.58
N CYS A 142 -5.57 11.23 -1.73
CA CYS A 142 -4.51 12.08 -2.24
C CYS A 142 -5.08 13.22 -3.09
N HIS A 143 -4.59 14.44 -2.85
CA HIS A 143 -5.01 15.65 -3.57
C HIS A 143 -4.57 15.68 -5.06
N LEU A 144 -3.74 14.76 -5.51
CA LEU A 144 -3.43 14.58 -6.93
C LEU A 144 -4.64 14.11 -7.74
N TYR A 145 -5.68 13.62 -7.06
CA TYR A 145 -6.91 13.07 -7.66
C TYR A 145 -8.17 13.87 -7.27
N ASP A 146 -7.98 15.12 -6.81
CA ASP A 146 -9.09 16.04 -6.50
C ASP A 146 -9.74 16.65 -7.75
#